data_09718c3c791f670df1b2ed0f08b198b3
#
_entry.id   09718c3c791f670df1b2ed0f08b198b3
#
_cell.length_a   1.000
_cell.length_b   1.000
_cell.length_c   1.000
_cell.angle_alpha   90.00
_cell.angle_beta   90.00
_cell.angle_gamma   90.00
#
_symmetry.space_group_name_H-M   'P 1'
#
loop_
_entity.id
_entity.type
_entity.pdbx_description
1 polymer ?
#
loop_
_entity_poly.entity_id
_entity_poly.type
_entity_poly.pdbx_seq_one_letter_code
_entity_poly.pdbx_strand_id
1 'polypeptide(L)'
;MKKHLLILLALLMAGSAFAQKKEIVKKGWNFGPLPVLGFDSDLGFQYGACVDIFNFGDGSNYPRYNYKFNVEVSRYTKGSGVFRFYSDMPYVIKDTKLFFDLTYNYSKKFEFFGFNGYEASPYDPNLDLGFEKSGYHFIKRNTLRFVGSMQRKFFDVPNLNWVAGLAYYNVKTDSLNLPGYEGQQTLYTNYVNNGIIKEDEKNGGNIAQLRLGMIYDSRDHNSDPSKGIYAEYTLTGASDFIDGNGYNYLTQTFIWRQYIPIYRDKLTFAYRLGVQHKIAGNTPWYMINNINTPFFQKMYTEGLGGVVTMRGVNRNGVLGDGFLLGNAELRWHFLDFQFINQNWQLALSPFFDAGMVIQKFRETEMMNADNDGIILHDHAFDSYSGEKESLHMSAGAGIKIIMNRNMILGVDMGRALNTLDGNKNKIFVGFNYIF
;
A
#
# COMPACT_ATOMS: atom_id res chain seq x y z
N MET A 1 -24.34 7.61 -29.96
CA MET A 1 -23.56 7.35 -28.75
C MET A 1 -24.10 8.05 -27.48
N LYS A 2 -24.26 9.39 -27.45
CA LYS A 2 -24.76 10.11 -26.24
C LYS A 2 -26.14 9.64 -25.75
N LYS A 3 -27.08 9.31 -26.63
CA LYS A 3 -28.44 8.84 -26.25
C LYS A 3 -28.42 7.45 -25.63
N HIS A 4 -27.56 6.55 -26.10
CA HIS A 4 -27.44 5.19 -25.52
C HIS A 4 -26.74 5.20 -24.15
N LEU A 5 -25.80 6.13 -23.93
CA LEU A 5 -25.15 6.31 -22.63
C LEU A 5 -26.14 6.85 -21.59
N LEU A 6 -27.01 7.80 -21.97
CA LEU A 6 -28.06 8.32 -21.09
C LEU A 6 -29.13 7.27 -20.75
N ILE A 7 -29.50 6.42 -21.71
CA ILE A 7 -30.44 5.31 -21.49
C ILE A 7 -29.80 4.25 -20.59
N LEU A 8 -28.54 3.93 -20.75
CA LEU A 8 -27.79 3.02 -19.89
C LEU A 8 -27.70 3.57 -18.45
N LEU A 9 -27.41 4.87 -18.31
CA LEU A 9 -27.41 5.54 -17.01
C LEU A 9 -28.79 5.57 -16.35
N ALA A 10 -29.85 5.81 -17.13
CA ALA A 10 -31.23 5.79 -16.63
C ALA A 10 -31.70 4.38 -16.23
N LEU A 11 -31.32 3.35 -16.99
CA LEU A 11 -31.58 1.94 -16.64
C LEU A 11 -30.82 1.51 -15.39
N LEU A 12 -29.58 1.96 -15.22
CA LEU A 12 -28.78 1.71 -14.00
C LEU A 12 -29.38 2.44 -12.78
N MET A 13 -29.93 3.64 -12.96
CA MET A 13 -30.61 4.37 -11.88
C MET A 13 -32.01 3.81 -11.58
N ALA A 14 -32.73 3.27 -12.55
CA ALA A 14 -34.02 2.60 -12.33
C ALA A 14 -33.86 1.27 -11.60
N GLY A 15 -32.73 0.56 -11.76
CA GLY A 15 -32.40 -0.66 -11.01
C GLY A 15 -32.24 -0.47 -9.50
N SER A 16 -32.00 0.77 -9.03
CA SER A 16 -31.86 1.10 -7.61
C SER A 16 -33.19 1.31 -6.86
N ALA A 17 -34.31 1.22 -7.57
CA ALA A 17 -35.66 1.36 -6.98
C ALA A 17 -36.26 0.05 -6.42
N PHE A 18 -35.51 -1.06 -6.44
CA PHE A 18 -35.97 -2.31 -5.84
C PHE A 18 -35.90 -2.23 -4.31
N ALA A 19 -37.03 -2.56 -3.70
CA ALA A 19 -37.37 -2.50 -2.27
C ALA A 19 -36.16 -2.65 -1.34
N GLN A 20 -35.95 -1.66 -0.51
CA GLN A 20 -34.98 -1.66 0.60
C GLN A 20 -35.28 -2.85 1.53
N LYS A 21 -34.64 -4.00 1.29
CA LYS A 21 -34.69 -5.11 2.23
C LYS A 21 -33.99 -4.68 3.52
N LYS A 22 -34.62 -4.96 4.66
CA LYS A 22 -34.04 -4.68 5.98
C LYS A 22 -32.68 -5.37 6.09
N GLU A 23 -31.65 -4.62 6.46
CA GLU A 23 -30.28 -5.12 6.63
C GLU A 23 -30.25 -6.30 7.63
N ILE A 24 -29.48 -7.34 7.29
CA ILE A 24 -29.31 -8.51 8.17
C ILE A 24 -28.24 -8.16 9.20
N VAL A 25 -28.65 -7.97 10.46
CA VAL A 25 -27.73 -7.71 11.58
C VAL A 25 -27.03 -9.00 11.98
N LYS A 26 -25.69 -9.01 11.90
CA LYS A 26 -24.86 -10.14 12.32
C LYS A 26 -24.60 -10.10 13.82
N LYS A 27 -24.49 -11.29 14.44
CA LYS A 27 -24.22 -11.51 15.87
C LYS A 27 -23.17 -12.60 16.04
N GLY A 28 -22.48 -12.60 17.18
CA GLY A 28 -21.51 -13.62 17.53
C GLY A 28 -20.34 -13.70 16.53
N TRP A 29 -19.80 -14.89 16.39
CA TRP A 29 -18.70 -15.19 15.49
C TRP A 29 -19.18 -15.41 14.06
N ASN A 30 -18.55 -14.74 13.12
CA ASN A 30 -18.81 -14.87 11.68
C ASN A 30 -17.49 -15.08 10.95
N PHE A 31 -17.49 -15.99 9.98
CA PHE A 31 -16.33 -16.41 9.22
C PHE A 31 -16.53 -16.06 7.76
N GLY A 32 -15.50 -15.45 7.16
CA GLY A 32 -15.47 -15.09 5.76
C GLY A 32 -14.27 -15.75 5.06
N PRO A 33 -14.34 -17.06 4.76
CA PRO A 33 -13.30 -17.71 3.99
C PRO A 33 -13.36 -17.25 2.53
N LEU A 34 -12.21 -16.87 1.96
CA LEU A 34 -12.08 -16.48 0.57
C LEU A 34 -10.85 -17.13 -0.06
N PRO A 35 -10.97 -17.61 -1.30
CA PRO A 35 -9.78 -17.94 -2.08
C PRO A 35 -9.02 -16.64 -2.38
N VAL A 36 -7.72 -16.66 -2.24
CA VAL A 36 -6.83 -15.62 -2.75
C VAL A 36 -6.48 -16.01 -4.18
N LEU A 37 -6.99 -15.26 -5.14
CA LEU A 37 -6.72 -15.43 -6.56
C LEU A 37 -6.29 -14.07 -7.12
N GLY A 38 -5.14 -14.03 -7.78
CA GLY A 38 -4.61 -12.83 -8.38
C GLY A 38 -3.66 -13.16 -9.53
N PHE A 39 -3.27 -12.17 -10.24
CA PHE A 39 -2.25 -12.26 -11.26
C PHE A 39 -1.36 -11.02 -11.23
N ASP A 40 -0.07 -11.26 -11.27
CA ASP A 40 0.96 -10.24 -11.40
C ASP A 40 1.91 -10.69 -12.50
N SER A 41 2.21 -9.81 -13.45
CA SER A 41 3.05 -10.14 -14.60
C SER A 41 4.44 -10.64 -14.20
N ASP A 42 4.97 -10.12 -13.09
CA ASP A 42 6.32 -10.43 -12.59
C ASP A 42 6.32 -11.63 -11.66
N LEU A 43 5.29 -11.79 -10.81
CA LEU A 43 5.17 -12.87 -9.84
C LEU A 43 4.38 -14.07 -10.36
N GLY A 44 3.60 -13.88 -11.42
CA GLY A 44 2.71 -14.88 -12.00
C GLY A 44 1.35 -14.94 -11.31
N PHE A 45 0.66 -16.05 -11.44
CA PHE A 45 -0.64 -16.29 -10.84
C PHE A 45 -0.51 -16.47 -9.32
N GLN A 46 -1.27 -15.69 -8.55
CA GLN A 46 -1.38 -15.83 -7.10
C GLN A 46 -2.53 -16.78 -6.76
N TYR A 47 -2.26 -17.68 -5.84
CA TYR A 47 -3.24 -18.62 -5.33
C TYR A 47 -3.04 -18.83 -3.82
N GLY A 48 -4.12 -19.06 -3.12
CA GLY A 48 -4.06 -19.25 -1.67
C GLY A 48 -5.44 -19.16 -1.03
N ALA A 49 -5.45 -18.95 0.26
CA ALA A 49 -6.66 -18.76 1.04
C ALA A 49 -6.46 -17.64 2.05
N CYS A 50 -7.51 -16.90 2.32
CA CYS A 50 -7.59 -16.06 3.49
C CYS A 50 -8.92 -16.28 4.22
N VAL A 51 -8.91 -16.02 5.52
CA VAL A 51 -10.10 -16.08 6.35
C VAL A 51 -10.17 -14.81 7.19
N ASP A 52 -11.22 -14.03 6.99
CA ASP A 52 -11.61 -12.98 7.92
C ASP A 52 -12.56 -13.56 8.96
N ILE A 53 -12.23 -13.37 10.22
CA ILE A 53 -13.00 -13.84 11.38
C ILE A 53 -13.45 -12.62 12.15
N PHE A 54 -14.78 -12.44 12.27
CA PHE A 54 -15.37 -11.30 12.96
C PHE A 54 -16.14 -11.77 14.19
N ASN A 55 -16.14 -10.96 15.25
CA ASN A 55 -17.07 -11.08 16.36
C ASN A 55 -17.88 -9.80 16.48
N PHE A 56 -19.20 -9.90 16.36
CA PHE A 56 -20.14 -8.79 16.45
C PHE A 56 -20.84 -8.69 17.80
N GLY A 57 -20.51 -9.58 18.78
CA GLY A 57 -21.17 -9.63 20.07
C GLY A 57 -22.67 -9.90 19.94
N ASP A 58 -23.49 -9.12 20.59
CA ASP A 58 -24.97 -9.19 20.52
C ASP A 58 -25.55 -8.54 19.23
N GLY A 59 -24.70 -7.92 18.40
CA GLY A 59 -25.08 -7.23 17.18
C GLY A 59 -25.50 -5.76 17.37
N SER A 60 -25.49 -5.24 18.58
CA SER A 60 -25.89 -3.85 18.86
C SER A 60 -25.01 -2.80 18.16
N ASN A 61 -23.75 -3.13 17.91
CA ASN A 61 -22.79 -2.28 17.24
C ASN A 61 -22.66 -2.56 15.72
N TYR A 62 -23.41 -3.54 15.19
CA TYR A 62 -23.32 -3.86 13.76
C TYR A 62 -23.57 -2.62 12.89
N PRO A 63 -22.78 -2.42 11.81
CA PRO A 63 -21.78 -3.30 11.20
C PRO A 63 -20.38 -3.23 11.82
N ARG A 64 -20.16 -2.49 12.91
CA ARG A 64 -18.89 -2.48 13.64
C ARG A 64 -18.70 -3.82 14.38
N TYR A 65 -17.46 -4.32 14.36
CA TYR A 65 -17.10 -5.56 15.07
C TYR A 65 -16.38 -5.26 16.38
N ASN A 66 -16.43 -6.22 17.33
CA ASN A 66 -15.65 -6.18 18.56
C ASN A 66 -14.24 -6.72 18.33
N TYR A 67 -14.12 -7.76 17.51
CA TYR A 67 -12.85 -8.39 17.15
C TYR A 67 -12.84 -8.69 15.66
N LYS A 68 -11.71 -8.46 15.02
CA LYS A 68 -11.39 -8.96 13.68
C LYS A 68 -10.04 -9.65 13.70
N PHE A 69 -9.99 -10.86 13.17
CA PHE A 69 -8.75 -11.58 12.86
C PHE A 69 -8.72 -11.87 11.37
N ASN A 70 -7.54 -11.87 10.80
CA ASN A 70 -7.31 -12.29 9.43
C ASN A 70 -6.12 -13.21 9.38
N VAL A 71 -6.27 -14.32 8.68
CA VAL A 71 -5.19 -15.25 8.35
C VAL A 71 -5.12 -15.36 6.84
N GLU A 72 -3.96 -15.13 6.27
CA GLU A 72 -3.70 -15.28 4.83
C GLU A 72 -2.50 -16.16 4.61
N VAL A 73 -2.64 -17.12 3.69
CA VAL A 73 -1.54 -17.92 3.13
C VAL A 73 -1.70 -17.93 1.63
N SER A 74 -0.76 -17.32 0.93
CA SER A 74 -0.80 -17.26 -0.53
C SER A 74 0.58 -17.44 -1.15
N ARG A 75 0.62 -17.93 -2.39
CA ARG A 75 1.83 -18.13 -3.18
C ARG A 75 1.61 -17.67 -4.61
N TYR A 76 2.71 -17.31 -5.23
CA TYR A 76 2.77 -16.99 -6.65
C TYR A 76 3.47 -18.09 -7.42
N THR A 77 3.04 -18.36 -8.64
CA THR A 77 3.58 -19.45 -9.48
C THR A 77 5.08 -19.30 -9.77
N LYS A 78 5.61 -18.06 -9.77
CA LYS A 78 7.04 -17.80 -9.92
C LYS A 78 7.83 -17.84 -8.61
N GLY A 79 7.22 -18.37 -7.54
CA GLY A 79 7.91 -18.76 -6.31
C GLY A 79 8.04 -17.70 -5.24
N SER A 80 7.17 -16.68 -5.24
CA SER A 80 7.01 -15.73 -4.13
C SER A 80 5.78 -16.06 -3.29
N GLY A 81 5.64 -15.47 -2.09
CA GLY A 81 4.44 -15.70 -1.28
C GLY A 81 4.34 -14.84 -0.05
N VAL A 82 3.16 -14.92 0.58
CA VAL A 82 2.74 -14.16 1.74
C VAL A 82 2.16 -15.10 2.79
N PHE A 83 2.63 -14.96 4.02
CA PHE A 83 2.03 -15.55 5.21
C PHE A 83 1.73 -14.41 6.16
N ARG A 84 0.46 -14.26 6.55
CA ARG A 84 0.04 -13.14 7.36
C ARG A 84 -0.97 -13.53 8.41
N PHE A 85 -0.81 -12.97 9.58
CA PHE A 85 -1.81 -12.92 10.63
C PHE A 85 -1.95 -11.48 11.09
N TYR A 86 -3.17 -10.94 11.12
CA TYR A 86 -3.42 -9.70 11.84
C TYR A 86 -4.67 -9.77 12.70
N SER A 87 -4.70 -8.93 13.72
CA SER A 87 -5.85 -8.72 14.58
C SER A 87 -6.15 -7.24 14.74
N ASP A 88 -7.43 -6.91 14.78
CA ASP A 88 -7.97 -5.58 15.07
C ASP A 88 -9.04 -5.73 16.14
N MET A 89 -8.75 -5.23 17.34
CA MET A 89 -9.53 -5.48 18.53
C MET A 89 -9.90 -4.15 19.21
N PRO A 90 -11.00 -3.49 18.78
CA PRO A 90 -11.36 -2.15 19.24
C PRO A 90 -11.90 -2.10 20.67
N TYR A 91 -12.27 -3.26 21.28
CA TYR A 91 -13.00 -3.28 22.55
C TYR A 91 -12.48 -4.32 23.57
N VAL A 92 -11.24 -4.81 23.44
CA VAL A 92 -10.65 -5.73 24.44
C VAL A 92 -10.49 -5.06 25.81
N ILE A 93 -10.06 -3.81 25.78
CA ILE A 93 -9.93 -2.95 26.96
C ILE A 93 -10.83 -1.75 26.70
N LYS A 94 -11.57 -1.31 27.72
CA LYS A 94 -12.46 -0.15 27.62
C LYS A 94 -11.71 1.04 26.98
N ASP A 95 -12.31 1.64 25.96
CA ASP A 95 -11.81 2.80 25.22
C ASP A 95 -10.43 2.59 24.56
N THR A 96 -9.99 1.33 24.39
CA THR A 96 -8.66 1.01 23.87
C THR A 96 -8.78 0.02 22.72
N LYS A 97 -8.21 0.38 21.58
CA LYS A 97 -8.06 -0.48 20.42
C LYS A 97 -6.66 -1.07 20.39
N LEU A 98 -6.58 -2.38 20.28
CA LEU A 98 -5.32 -3.10 20.06
C LEU A 98 -5.24 -3.61 18.64
N PHE A 99 -4.06 -3.55 18.08
CA PHE A 99 -3.77 -4.03 16.74
C PHE A 99 -2.45 -4.80 16.72
N PHE A 100 -2.43 -5.96 16.06
CA PHE A 100 -1.22 -6.74 15.81
C PHE A 100 -1.21 -7.21 14.36
N ASP A 101 -0.04 -7.19 13.73
CA ASP A 101 0.22 -7.74 12.39
C ASP A 101 1.55 -8.46 12.40
N LEU A 102 1.54 -9.72 12.01
CA LEU A 102 2.72 -10.53 11.77
C LEU A 102 2.67 -10.98 10.32
N THR A 103 3.62 -10.53 9.53
CA THR A 103 3.67 -10.83 8.09
C THR A 103 5.06 -11.33 7.71
N TYR A 104 5.11 -12.45 7.00
CA TYR A 104 6.29 -12.90 6.31
C TYR A 104 6.04 -12.89 4.81
N ASN A 105 6.77 -12.01 4.12
CA ASN A 105 6.80 -11.91 2.66
C ASN A 105 8.12 -12.46 2.15
N TYR A 106 8.10 -13.35 1.20
CA TYR A 106 9.27 -13.69 0.42
C TYR A 106 9.01 -13.39 -1.05
N SER A 107 9.92 -12.66 -1.67
CA SER A 107 9.84 -12.31 -3.08
C SER A 107 11.14 -12.68 -3.79
N LYS A 108 11.02 -13.56 -4.78
CA LYS A 108 12.14 -13.92 -5.65
C LYS A 108 12.41 -12.85 -6.70
N LYS A 109 11.40 -12.04 -7.03
CA LYS A 109 11.44 -10.91 -7.95
C LYS A 109 10.76 -9.72 -7.30
N PHE A 110 11.49 -8.91 -6.54
CA PHE A 110 11.02 -7.68 -5.94
C PHE A 110 11.46 -6.51 -6.82
N GLU A 111 10.53 -5.66 -7.20
CA GLU A 111 10.79 -4.52 -8.07
C GLU A 111 11.63 -3.45 -7.35
N PHE A 112 12.69 -3.00 -7.99
CA PHE A 112 13.57 -1.96 -7.52
C PHE A 112 13.98 -1.06 -8.70
N PHE A 113 13.45 0.15 -8.75
CA PHE A 113 13.67 1.13 -9.82
C PHE A 113 14.63 2.25 -9.41
N GLY A 114 15.37 2.08 -8.31
CA GLY A 114 16.30 3.10 -7.80
C GLY A 114 15.65 4.08 -6.85
N PHE A 115 16.33 5.19 -6.60
CA PHE A 115 15.93 6.21 -5.65
C PHE A 115 15.57 7.52 -6.34
N ASN A 116 14.76 8.35 -5.66
CA ASN A 116 14.42 9.71 -6.05
C ASN A 116 13.58 9.82 -7.34
N GLY A 117 12.72 8.84 -7.61
CA GLY A 117 11.78 8.89 -8.71
C GLY A 117 12.46 9.04 -10.07
N TYR A 118 12.14 10.10 -10.81
CA TYR A 118 12.70 10.34 -12.15
C TYR A 118 14.21 10.62 -12.19
N GLU A 119 14.83 10.88 -11.05
CA GLU A 119 16.28 11.03 -10.96
C GLU A 119 17.03 9.70 -10.99
N ALA A 120 16.34 8.60 -10.74
CA ALA A 120 16.92 7.27 -10.93
C ALA A 120 17.12 6.97 -12.42
N SER A 121 17.89 5.93 -12.71
CA SER A 121 18.04 5.41 -14.06
C SER A 121 16.68 5.19 -14.72
N PRO A 122 16.42 5.74 -15.91
CA PRO A 122 15.09 5.70 -16.49
C PRO A 122 14.69 4.27 -16.84
N TYR A 123 13.48 3.90 -16.44
CA TYR A 123 12.78 2.81 -17.11
C TYR A 123 12.33 3.34 -18.48
N ASP A 124 13.14 3.16 -19.52
CA ASP A 124 12.71 3.47 -20.87
C ASP A 124 12.09 2.23 -21.53
N PRO A 125 10.76 2.21 -21.71
CA PRO A 125 10.09 1.12 -22.39
C PRO A 125 10.45 1.02 -23.89
N ASN A 126 11.04 2.07 -24.48
CA ASN A 126 11.46 2.10 -25.88
C ASN A 126 12.89 1.59 -26.06
N LEU A 127 13.69 1.61 -25.00
CA LEU A 127 14.93 0.86 -24.94
C LEU A 127 14.56 -0.61 -24.76
N ASP A 128 14.11 -1.27 -25.84
CA ASP A 128 13.81 -2.72 -25.86
C ASP A 128 15.13 -3.51 -25.80
N LEU A 129 15.95 -3.21 -24.84
CA LEU A 129 17.17 -3.96 -24.51
C LEU A 129 16.84 -5.26 -23.80
N GLY A 130 15.55 -5.62 -23.76
CA GLY A 130 15.12 -6.83 -23.08
C GLY A 130 15.20 -6.75 -21.55
N PHE A 131 15.27 -5.55 -20.95
CA PHE A 131 15.38 -5.37 -19.49
C PHE A 131 14.22 -5.97 -18.71
N GLU A 132 12.99 -5.95 -19.23
CA GLU A 132 11.90 -6.73 -18.65
C GLU A 132 12.21 -8.24 -18.63
N LYS A 133 13.01 -8.72 -19.59
CA LYS A 133 13.46 -10.12 -19.68
C LYS A 133 14.76 -10.33 -18.92
N SER A 134 15.59 -9.31 -18.78
CA SER A 134 16.94 -9.40 -18.15
C SER A 134 16.89 -9.42 -16.62
N GLY A 135 15.80 -9.01 -15.99
CA GLY A 135 15.75 -8.91 -14.53
C GLY A 135 16.47 -7.71 -13.93
N TYR A 136 16.85 -6.71 -14.74
CA TYR A 136 17.64 -5.54 -14.33
C TYR A 136 17.04 -4.80 -13.13
N HIS A 137 15.73 -4.59 -13.10
CA HIS A 137 15.00 -3.90 -12.03
C HIS A 137 14.47 -4.83 -10.93
N PHE A 138 15.04 -6.03 -10.77
CA PHE A 138 14.58 -6.97 -9.76
C PHE A 138 15.69 -7.34 -8.78
N ILE A 139 15.27 -7.52 -7.53
CA ILE A 139 16.09 -8.09 -6.46
C ILE A 139 15.32 -9.23 -5.78
N LYS A 140 16.03 -10.07 -5.05
CA LYS A 140 15.42 -10.98 -4.09
C LYS A 140 15.21 -10.22 -2.77
N ARG A 141 14.01 -10.32 -2.20
CA ARG A 141 13.70 -9.67 -0.92
C ARG A 141 12.78 -10.52 -0.07
N ASN A 142 13.21 -10.81 1.15
CA ASN A 142 12.38 -11.43 2.17
C ASN A 142 12.19 -10.46 3.33
N THR A 143 10.99 -10.38 3.88
CA THR A 143 10.69 -9.48 4.98
C THR A 143 9.84 -10.20 6.01
N LEU A 144 10.34 -10.33 7.22
CA LEU A 144 9.54 -10.63 8.41
C LEU A 144 9.20 -9.28 9.06
N ARG A 145 7.92 -9.03 9.25
CA ARG A 145 7.41 -7.78 9.82
C ARG A 145 6.50 -8.11 10.99
N PHE A 146 6.73 -7.47 12.11
CA PHE A 146 5.82 -7.44 13.24
C PHE A 146 5.44 -5.99 13.53
N VAL A 147 4.15 -5.70 13.70
CA VAL A 147 3.66 -4.40 14.14
C VAL A 147 2.61 -4.61 15.23
N GLY A 148 2.84 -4.01 16.38
CA GLY A 148 1.87 -3.94 17.47
C GLY A 148 1.55 -2.49 17.78
N SER A 149 0.29 -2.15 18.02
CA SER A 149 -0.09 -0.80 18.43
C SER A 149 -1.29 -0.81 19.37
N MET A 150 -1.31 0.20 20.21
CA MET A 150 -2.41 0.55 21.09
C MET A 150 -2.89 1.96 20.75
N GLN A 151 -4.19 2.09 20.60
CA GLN A 151 -4.86 3.36 20.36
C GLN A 151 -5.92 3.54 21.45
N ARG A 152 -5.93 4.70 22.10
CA ARG A 152 -6.87 4.99 23.18
C ARG A 152 -7.35 6.45 23.09
N LYS A 153 -8.55 6.71 23.57
CA LYS A 153 -9.12 8.05 23.63
C LYS A 153 -8.17 9.04 24.32
N PHE A 154 -8.06 10.21 23.72
CA PHE A 154 -7.30 11.33 24.30
C PHE A 154 -8.25 12.15 25.19
N PHE A 155 -8.25 11.85 26.48
CA PHE A 155 -9.17 12.44 27.46
C PHE A 155 -10.64 12.35 26.98
N ASP A 156 -11.43 13.37 27.22
CA ASP A 156 -12.84 13.47 26.82
C ASP A 156 -13.04 14.14 25.45
N VAL A 157 -11.97 14.30 24.67
CA VAL A 157 -12.09 14.90 23.32
C VAL A 157 -12.72 13.89 22.37
N PRO A 158 -13.88 14.18 21.77
CA PRO A 158 -14.55 13.25 20.87
C PRO A 158 -13.68 12.92 19.66
N ASN A 159 -13.67 11.63 19.29
CA ASN A 159 -12.99 11.11 18.10
C ASN A 159 -11.46 11.25 18.08
N LEU A 160 -10.85 11.84 19.11
CA LEU A 160 -9.42 12.00 19.21
C LEU A 160 -8.81 10.89 20.06
N ASN A 161 -7.77 10.26 19.53
CA ASN A 161 -7.06 9.16 20.19
C ASN A 161 -5.56 9.41 20.10
N TRP A 162 -4.82 9.00 21.12
CA TRP A 162 -3.39 8.80 21.00
C TRP A 162 -3.09 7.38 20.53
N VAL A 163 -1.97 7.20 19.86
CA VAL A 163 -1.47 5.90 19.44
C VAL A 163 -0.03 5.74 19.88
N ALA A 164 0.29 4.56 20.40
CA ALA A 164 1.65 4.12 20.63
C ALA A 164 1.83 2.74 20.01
N GLY A 165 2.99 2.46 19.46
CA GLY A 165 3.24 1.20 18.79
C GLY A 165 4.70 0.86 18.67
N LEU A 166 4.94 -0.43 18.41
CA LEU A 166 6.21 -1.03 18.12
C LEU A 166 6.14 -1.66 16.73
N ALA A 167 7.22 -1.55 15.98
CA ALA A 167 7.38 -2.32 14.75
C ALA A 167 8.78 -2.94 14.72
N TYR A 168 8.87 -4.16 14.24
CA TYR A 168 10.12 -4.85 13.99
C TYR A 168 10.14 -5.39 12.58
N TYR A 169 11.23 -5.18 11.89
CA TYR A 169 11.49 -5.68 10.55
C TYR A 169 12.78 -6.46 10.53
N ASN A 170 12.76 -7.67 9.99
CA ASN A 170 13.94 -8.36 9.51
C ASN A 170 13.84 -8.41 8.00
N VAL A 171 14.68 -7.65 7.32
CA VAL A 171 14.73 -7.56 5.86
C VAL A 171 15.99 -8.26 5.37
N LYS A 172 15.84 -9.16 4.41
CA LYS A 172 16.96 -9.81 3.70
C LYS A 172 16.86 -9.52 2.24
N THR A 173 17.89 -8.94 1.68
CA THR A 173 18.01 -8.59 0.27
C THR A 173 19.20 -9.29 -0.35
N ASP A 174 19.11 -9.60 -1.63
CA ASP A 174 20.16 -10.26 -2.39
C ASP A 174 19.98 -9.93 -3.87
N SER A 175 21.02 -10.08 -4.66
CA SER A 175 20.93 -10.04 -6.10
C SER A 175 19.97 -11.11 -6.63
N LEU A 176 19.44 -10.88 -7.83
CA LEU A 176 18.55 -11.84 -8.46
C LEU A 176 19.34 -13.10 -8.84
N ASN A 177 18.98 -14.21 -8.22
CA ASN A 177 19.58 -15.53 -8.49
C ASN A 177 18.46 -16.50 -8.91
N LEU A 178 18.08 -16.44 -10.17
CA LEU A 178 17.09 -17.33 -10.79
C LEU A 178 17.66 -17.91 -12.08
N PRO A 179 17.22 -19.11 -12.49
CA PRO A 179 17.63 -19.69 -13.77
C PRO A 179 17.43 -18.71 -14.92
N GLY A 180 18.51 -18.46 -15.68
CA GLY A 180 18.55 -17.50 -16.78
C GLY A 180 18.89 -16.05 -16.40
N TYR A 181 19.18 -15.80 -15.12
CA TYR A 181 19.60 -14.47 -14.61
C TYR A 181 20.95 -14.51 -13.87
N GLU A 182 21.64 -15.63 -13.89
CA GLU A 182 22.90 -15.81 -13.18
C GLU A 182 23.97 -14.86 -13.72
N GLY A 183 24.60 -14.12 -12.81
CA GLY A 183 25.71 -13.19 -13.14
C GLY A 183 25.29 -11.96 -13.93
N GLN A 184 24.01 -11.72 -14.14
CA GLN A 184 23.54 -10.49 -14.80
C GLN A 184 23.71 -9.29 -13.90
N GLN A 185 24.17 -8.18 -14.48
CA GLN A 185 24.20 -6.89 -13.82
C GLN A 185 22.77 -6.37 -13.62
N THR A 186 22.47 -5.89 -12.41
CA THR A 186 21.19 -5.30 -12.05
C THR A 186 21.39 -3.89 -11.54
N LEU A 187 20.35 -3.07 -11.52
CA LEU A 187 20.40 -1.74 -10.91
C LEU A 187 20.88 -1.80 -9.46
N TYR A 188 20.44 -2.81 -8.72
CA TYR A 188 20.89 -3.04 -7.34
C TYR A 188 22.40 -3.31 -7.26
N THR A 189 22.94 -4.19 -8.12
CA THR A 189 24.39 -4.45 -8.13
C THR A 189 25.19 -3.22 -8.54
N ASN A 190 24.67 -2.40 -9.45
CA ASN A 190 25.29 -1.10 -9.78
C ASN A 190 25.32 -0.17 -8.58
N TYR A 191 24.22 -0.05 -7.85
CA TYR A 191 24.13 0.80 -6.67
C TYR A 191 25.08 0.34 -5.54
N VAL A 192 25.27 -0.97 -5.38
CA VAL A 192 26.25 -1.52 -4.44
C VAL A 192 27.68 -1.22 -4.90
N ASN A 193 28.01 -1.49 -6.16
CA ASN A 193 29.35 -1.31 -6.71
C ASN A 193 29.77 0.17 -6.69
N ASN A 194 28.84 1.10 -6.85
CA ASN A 194 29.07 2.54 -6.81
C ASN A 194 28.94 3.14 -5.40
N GLY A 195 28.73 2.31 -4.36
CA GLY A 195 28.65 2.77 -2.96
C GLY A 195 27.37 3.55 -2.62
N ILE A 196 26.39 3.64 -3.53
CA ILE A 196 25.08 4.23 -3.26
C ILE A 196 24.34 3.39 -2.22
N ILE A 197 24.37 2.07 -2.38
CA ILE A 197 24.00 1.11 -1.33
C ILE A 197 25.28 0.66 -0.65
N LYS A 198 25.43 0.95 0.65
CA LYS A 198 26.65 0.65 1.40
C LYS A 198 26.82 -0.86 1.59
N GLU A 199 28.07 -1.28 1.72
CA GLU A 199 28.45 -2.69 1.84
C GLU A 199 27.84 -3.36 3.10
N ASP A 200 27.75 -2.63 4.20
CA ASP A 200 27.20 -3.10 5.48
C ASP A 200 25.67 -3.27 5.49
N GLU A 201 24.96 -2.64 4.56
CA GLU A 201 23.49 -2.70 4.46
C GLU A 201 22.98 -3.44 3.23
N LYS A 202 23.85 -3.84 2.29
CA LYS A 202 23.44 -4.45 1.02
C LYS A 202 22.53 -5.68 1.20
N ASN A 203 22.82 -6.51 2.18
CA ASN A 203 22.04 -7.72 2.46
C ASN A 203 20.77 -7.48 3.29
N GLY A 204 20.40 -6.22 3.53
CA GLY A 204 19.32 -5.85 4.44
C GLY A 204 19.76 -5.79 5.89
N GLY A 205 18.83 -5.95 6.84
CA GLY A 205 19.12 -5.87 8.27
C GLY A 205 17.87 -5.96 9.14
N ASN A 206 18.06 -5.69 10.41
CA ASN A 206 17.01 -5.63 11.41
C ASN A 206 16.71 -4.17 11.74
N ILE A 207 15.45 -3.81 11.92
CA ILE A 207 15.04 -2.48 12.38
C ILE A 207 13.91 -2.62 13.38
N ALA A 208 14.11 -2.05 14.56
CA ALA A 208 13.08 -1.85 15.56
C ALA A 208 12.66 -0.38 15.60
N GLN A 209 11.35 -0.12 15.58
CA GLN A 209 10.79 1.22 15.58
C GLN A 209 9.82 1.41 16.74
N LEU A 210 9.88 2.59 17.36
CA LEU A 210 8.84 3.13 18.22
C LEU A 210 8.00 4.11 17.45
N ARG A 211 6.67 4.06 17.65
CA ARG A 211 5.69 4.96 17.02
C ARG A 211 4.84 5.62 18.08
N LEU A 212 4.73 6.94 18.01
CA LEU A 212 3.85 7.75 18.86
C LEU A 212 3.06 8.70 17.98
N GLY A 213 1.81 8.94 18.30
CA GLY A 213 1.01 9.84 17.47
C GLY A 213 -0.38 10.11 18.01
N MET A 214 -1.12 10.86 17.20
CA MET A 214 -2.51 11.22 17.43
C MET A 214 -3.35 10.84 16.22
N ILE A 215 -4.56 10.34 16.46
CA ILE A 215 -5.51 9.94 15.42
C ILE A 215 -6.86 10.59 15.74
N TYR A 216 -7.40 11.33 14.78
CA TYR A 216 -8.78 11.79 14.79
C TYR A 216 -9.59 10.94 13.81
N ASP A 217 -10.66 10.27 14.28
CA ASP A 217 -11.47 9.38 13.46
C ASP A 217 -12.97 9.58 13.72
N SER A 218 -13.61 10.33 12.82
CA SER A 218 -15.05 10.59 12.85
C SER A 218 -15.82 9.84 11.74
N ARG A 219 -15.20 8.84 11.12
CA ARG A 219 -15.81 8.06 10.04
C ARG A 219 -17.02 7.27 10.56
N ASP A 220 -18.05 7.19 9.74
CA ASP A 220 -19.24 6.39 10.01
C ASP A 220 -18.95 4.88 10.00
N HIS A 221 -17.97 4.44 9.18
CA HIS A 221 -17.59 3.04 9.05
C HIS A 221 -16.07 2.88 8.82
N ASN A 222 -15.48 1.77 9.31
CA ASN A 222 -14.03 1.57 9.22
C ASN A 222 -13.56 1.11 7.84
N SER A 223 -14.30 0.18 7.21
CA SER A 223 -13.89 -0.45 5.95
C SER A 223 -14.50 0.22 4.73
N ASP A 224 -15.75 0.70 4.84
CA ASP A 224 -16.51 1.33 3.77
C ASP A 224 -17.15 2.63 4.26
N PRO A 225 -16.36 3.66 4.54
CA PRO A 225 -16.87 4.93 5.02
C PRO A 225 -17.54 5.73 3.91
N SER A 226 -18.72 6.27 4.24
CA SER A 226 -19.47 7.18 3.36
C SER A 226 -19.36 8.65 3.78
N LYS A 227 -19.02 8.92 5.04
CA LYS A 227 -18.86 10.27 5.59
C LYS A 227 -17.83 10.30 6.73
N GLY A 228 -17.30 11.50 6.99
CA GLY A 228 -16.40 11.75 8.11
C GLY A 228 -14.96 11.95 7.68
N ILE A 229 -14.12 12.12 8.67
CA ILE A 229 -12.70 12.40 8.52
C ILE A 229 -11.89 11.39 9.31
N TYR A 230 -10.77 10.99 8.76
CA TYR A 230 -9.69 10.32 9.47
C TYR A 230 -8.42 11.13 9.25
N ALA A 231 -7.82 11.59 10.32
CA ALA A 231 -6.54 12.26 10.28
C ALA A 231 -5.58 11.62 11.29
N GLU A 232 -4.34 11.47 10.92
CA GLU A 232 -3.30 10.97 11.81
C GLU A 232 -2.01 11.76 11.66
N TYR A 233 -1.34 11.97 12.77
CA TYR A 233 0.04 12.46 12.81
C TYR A 233 0.84 11.52 13.69
N THR A 234 1.95 11.00 13.15
CA THR A 234 2.82 10.06 13.84
C THR A 234 4.29 10.44 13.73
N LEU A 235 4.99 10.22 14.82
CA LEU A 235 6.45 10.20 14.90
C LEU A 235 6.88 8.74 14.98
N THR A 236 7.82 8.34 14.13
CA THR A 236 8.41 7.00 14.11
C THR A 236 9.91 7.13 14.25
N GLY A 237 10.44 6.60 15.33
CA GLY A 237 11.87 6.58 15.62
C GLY A 237 12.44 5.17 15.55
N ALA A 238 13.63 5.01 14.98
CA ALA A 238 14.47 3.84 15.12
C ALA A 238 15.77 4.26 15.79
N SER A 239 16.35 3.38 16.59
CA SER A 239 17.60 3.67 17.29
C SER A 239 18.47 2.44 17.36
N ASP A 240 19.74 2.61 17.04
CA ASP A 240 20.81 1.64 17.18
C ASP A 240 20.91 1.06 18.60
N PHE A 241 20.56 1.85 19.60
CA PHE A 241 20.47 1.39 20.99
C PHE A 241 19.48 0.23 21.17
N ILE A 242 18.44 0.13 20.30
CA ILE A 242 17.40 -0.92 20.41
C ILE A 242 17.81 -2.18 19.67
N ASP A 243 18.39 -2.06 18.48
CA ASP A 243 18.62 -3.18 17.56
C ASP A 243 20.08 -3.39 17.13
N GLY A 244 21.00 -2.51 17.52
CA GLY A 244 22.44 -2.65 17.30
C GLY A 244 22.88 -2.60 15.84
N ASN A 245 22.10 -1.97 14.96
CA ASN A 245 22.33 -1.99 13.52
C ASN A 245 23.03 -0.75 12.94
N GLY A 246 23.37 0.24 13.78
CA GLY A 246 24.05 1.47 13.37
C GLY A 246 23.13 2.55 12.81
N TYR A 247 21.80 2.32 12.72
CA TYR A 247 20.85 3.27 12.14
C TYR A 247 20.01 3.99 13.19
N ASN A 248 20.09 5.31 13.16
CA ASN A 248 19.28 6.18 14.00
C ASN A 248 18.53 7.15 13.10
N TYR A 249 17.20 7.19 13.18
CA TYR A 249 16.40 8.15 12.42
C TYR A 249 15.07 8.45 13.10
N LEU A 250 14.54 9.62 12.78
CA LEU A 250 13.22 10.08 13.20
C LEU A 250 12.46 10.57 11.98
N THR A 251 11.28 10.01 11.77
CA THR A 251 10.38 10.33 10.65
C THR A 251 9.04 10.81 11.20
N GLN A 252 8.49 11.84 10.59
CA GLN A 252 7.10 12.26 10.81
C GLN A 252 6.24 11.88 9.62
N THR A 253 4.98 11.50 9.91
CA THR A 253 4.00 11.16 8.88
C THR A 253 2.67 11.79 9.24
N PHE A 254 2.06 12.46 8.28
CA PHE A 254 0.70 12.99 8.36
C PHE A 254 -0.14 12.40 7.25
N ILE A 255 -1.32 11.87 7.59
CA ILE A 255 -2.32 11.37 6.64
C ILE A 255 -3.66 12.02 6.97
N TRP A 256 -4.30 12.56 5.94
CA TRP A 256 -5.66 13.07 5.98
C TRP A 256 -6.51 12.28 5.00
N ARG A 257 -7.69 11.84 5.43
CA ARG A 257 -8.71 11.20 4.58
C ARG A 257 -10.05 11.82 4.90
N GLN A 258 -10.80 12.15 3.86
CA GLN A 258 -12.14 12.70 4.03
C GLN A 258 -13.10 12.00 3.07
N TYR A 259 -14.29 11.76 3.56
CA TYR A 259 -15.38 11.11 2.87
C TYR A 259 -16.57 12.04 2.87
N ILE A 260 -17.01 12.44 1.67
CA ILE A 260 -18.05 13.44 1.44
C ILE A 260 -19.21 12.76 0.73
N PRO A 261 -20.36 12.56 1.38
CA PRO A 261 -21.52 12.02 0.72
C PRO A 261 -22.07 13.02 -0.30
N ILE A 262 -22.08 12.64 -1.57
CA ILE A 262 -22.67 13.45 -2.66
C ILE A 262 -24.16 13.12 -2.78
N TYR A 263 -24.50 11.84 -2.73
CA TYR A 263 -25.88 11.38 -2.79
C TYR A 263 -26.10 10.25 -1.79
N ARG A 264 -26.70 10.60 -0.64
CA ARG A 264 -26.98 9.69 0.47
C ARG A 264 -25.73 8.84 0.82
N ASP A 265 -25.92 7.53 1.01
CA ASP A 265 -24.86 6.51 1.19
C ASP A 265 -24.45 5.80 -0.12
N LYS A 266 -24.99 6.26 -1.25
CA LYS A 266 -24.79 5.62 -2.57
C LYS A 266 -23.64 6.21 -3.37
N LEU A 267 -23.36 7.50 -3.22
CA LEU A 267 -22.30 8.17 -3.95
C LEU A 267 -21.47 9.01 -2.99
N THR A 268 -20.21 8.62 -2.84
CA THR A 268 -19.26 9.27 -1.93
C THR A 268 -18.04 9.74 -2.72
N PHE A 269 -17.66 10.99 -2.53
CA PHE A 269 -16.32 11.46 -2.92
C PHE A 269 -15.37 11.23 -1.76
N ALA A 270 -14.35 10.43 -1.99
CA ALA A 270 -13.32 10.11 -1.00
C ALA A 270 -11.97 10.63 -1.49
N TYR A 271 -11.18 11.23 -0.61
CA TYR A 271 -9.81 11.60 -0.93
C TYR A 271 -8.87 11.38 0.26
N ARG A 272 -7.61 11.15 -0.07
CA ARG A 272 -6.49 11.02 0.87
C ARG A 272 -5.37 11.96 0.46
N LEU A 273 -4.80 12.63 1.44
CA LEU A 273 -3.53 13.36 1.34
C LEU A 273 -2.57 12.78 2.36
N GLY A 274 -1.33 12.59 1.98
CA GLY A 274 -0.30 12.03 2.85
C GLY A 274 1.04 12.71 2.63
N VAL A 275 1.76 12.94 3.72
CA VAL A 275 3.14 13.41 3.69
C VAL A 275 3.96 12.63 4.71
N GLN A 276 5.15 12.21 4.29
CA GLN A 276 6.17 11.68 5.17
C GLN A 276 7.46 12.47 4.97
N HIS A 277 8.13 12.80 6.06
CA HIS A 277 9.37 13.53 6.05
C HIS A 277 10.31 13.01 7.15
N LYS A 278 11.56 12.76 6.82
CA LYS A 278 12.59 12.44 7.78
C LYS A 278 13.08 13.72 8.48
N ILE A 279 12.92 13.78 9.79
CA ILE A 279 13.32 14.94 10.60
C ILE A 279 14.83 14.89 10.85
N ALA A 280 15.37 13.70 11.14
CA ALA A 280 16.77 13.53 11.50
C ALA A 280 17.26 12.11 11.25
N GLY A 281 18.58 11.97 11.17
CA GLY A 281 19.27 10.68 11.12
C GLY A 281 19.36 10.07 9.73
N ASN A 282 19.75 8.80 9.68
CA ASN A 282 20.01 8.05 8.46
C ASN A 282 19.12 6.83 8.38
N THR A 283 18.30 6.77 7.34
CA THR A 283 17.45 5.62 7.02
C THR A 283 18.26 4.60 6.22
N PRO A 284 18.25 3.30 6.54
CA PRO A 284 18.85 2.31 5.66
C PRO A 284 18.02 2.15 4.38
N TRP A 285 18.70 1.87 3.26
CA TRP A 285 18.04 1.81 1.95
C TRP A 285 16.86 0.83 1.89
N TYR A 286 16.96 -0.29 2.61
CA TYR A 286 15.94 -1.32 2.63
C TYR A 286 14.67 -0.95 3.44
N MET A 287 14.64 0.25 4.04
CA MET A 287 13.49 0.77 4.77
C MET A 287 12.78 1.94 4.09
N ILE A 288 13.37 2.54 3.06
CA ILE A 288 12.81 3.74 2.39
C ILE A 288 11.49 3.49 1.65
N ASN A 289 11.16 2.24 1.35
CA ASN A 289 9.87 1.88 0.78
C ASN A 289 8.73 1.83 1.83
N ASN A 290 9.02 2.06 3.11
CA ASN A 290 8.01 2.02 4.16
C ASN A 290 7.43 3.40 4.44
N ILE A 291 6.11 3.54 4.28
CA ILE A 291 5.35 4.69 4.76
C ILE A 291 4.87 4.37 6.17
N ASN A 292 5.39 5.14 7.15
CA ASN A 292 5.23 4.88 8.57
C ASN A 292 3.91 5.47 9.09
N THR A 293 2.83 4.75 8.90
CA THR A 293 1.48 5.19 9.29
C THR A 293 0.71 4.06 9.98
N PRO A 294 -0.05 4.34 11.05
CA PRO A 294 -1.03 3.40 11.61
C PRO A 294 -2.06 2.92 10.60
N PHE A 295 -2.38 3.71 9.60
CA PHE A 295 -3.30 3.31 8.55
C PHE A 295 -2.83 2.08 7.77
N PHE A 296 -1.55 2.03 7.42
CA PHE A 296 -0.96 0.90 6.70
C PHE A 296 -0.55 -0.28 7.61
N GLN A 297 -0.97 -0.30 8.87
CA GLN A 297 -0.67 -1.44 9.76
C GLN A 297 -1.11 -2.77 9.16
N LYS A 298 -2.25 -2.78 8.48
CA LYS A 298 -2.81 -3.97 7.84
C LYS A 298 -2.20 -4.30 6.47
N MET A 299 -1.29 -3.49 5.98
CA MET A 299 -0.71 -3.60 4.65
C MET A 299 0.79 -3.39 4.75
N TYR A 300 1.53 -4.02 3.87
CA TYR A 300 2.91 -3.64 3.63
C TYR A 300 2.94 -2.51 2.59
N THR A 301 3.89 -1.60 2.75
CA THR A 301 4.07 -0.47 1.83
C THR A 301 5.05 -0.84 0.72
N GLU A 302 4.88 -0.19 -0.41
CA GLU A 302 5.63 -0.43 -1.64
C GLU A 302 6.24 0.87 -2.17
N GLY A 303 6.60 1.80 -1.28
CA GLY A 303 6.96 3.15 -1.66
C GLY A 303 5.76 3.88 -2.28
N LEU A 304 6.01 4.83 -3.16
CA LEU A 304 4.99 5.32 -4.07
C LEU A 304 4.98 4.44 -5.32
N GLY A 305 3.78 4.08 -5.76
CA GLY A 305 3.53 3.08 -6.79
C GLY A 305 2.90 1.81 -6.22
N GLY A 306 2.27 1.01 -7.08
CA GLY A 306 1.57 -0.21 -6.67
C GLY A 306 0.19 0.03 -6.07
N VAL A 307 -0.42 -1.03 -5.57
CA VAL A 307 -1.84 -1.06 -5.19
C VAL A 307 -2.18 -0.21 -3.96
N VAL A 308 -1.21 0.09 -3.10
CA VAL A 308 -1.47 0.74 -1.81
C VAL A 308 -1.40 2.27 -1.90
N THR A 309 -0.60 2.79 -2.82
CA THR A 309 -0.30 4.23 -2.91
C THR A 309 -0.73 4.84 -4.23
N MET A 310 -0.24 4.35 -5.38
CA MET A 310 -0.52 4.93 -6.69
C MET A 310 -0.75 3.82 -7.72
N ARG A 311 -2.01 3.50 -7.96
CA ARG A 311 -2.43 2.43 -8.90
C ARG A 311 -2.08 2.81 -10.34
N GLY A 312 -1.38 1.95 -11.04
CA GLY A 312 -0.92 2.20 -12.42
C GLY A 312 0.55 2.60 -12.54
N VAL A 313 1.13 3.19 -11.50
CA VAL A 313 2.57 3.39 -11.38
C VAL A 313 3.26 2.08 -10.97
N ASN A 314 4.48 1.86 -11.39
CA ASN A 314 5.25 0.67 -11.02
C ASN A 314 5.38 0.53 -9.51
N ARG A 315 5.24 -0.69 -9.00
CA ARG A 315 5.43 -1.00 -7.58
C ARG A 315 6.86 -0.62 -7.16
N ASN A 316 7.02 0.06 -6.03
CA ASN A 316 8.31 0.65 -5.61
C ASN A 316 8.96 1.53 -6.70
N GLY A 317 8.18 2.11 -7.60
CA GLY A 317 8.66 2.93 -8.70
C GLY A 317 9.28 4.24 -8.23
N VAL A 318 8.81 4.76 -7.10
CA VAL A 318 9.23 6.06 -6.58
C VAL A 318 9.62 5.91 -5.11
N LEU A 319 10.92 5.96 -4.83
CA LEU A 319 11.51 5.78 -3.51
C LEU A 319 12.31 7.02 -3.10
N GLY A 320 12.20 7.43 -1.84
CA GLY A 320 12.94 8.54 -1.26
C GLY A 320 12.77 8.60 0.25
N ASP A 321 13.47 9.51 0.92
CA ASP A 321 13.37 9.70 2.37
C ASP A 321 12.07 10.36 2.81
N GLY A 322 11.42 11.12 1.90
CA GLY A 322 10.14 11.75 2.17
C GLY A 322 9.24 11.79 0.94
N PHE A 323 7.92 11.72 1.18
CA PHE A 323 6.90 11.60 0.14
C PHE A 323 5.78 12.59 0.33
N LEU A 324 5.21 13.04 -0.79
CA LEU A 324 3.87 13.61 -0.89
C LEU A 324 2.99 12.62 -1.66
N LEU A 325 1.78 12.38 -1.18
CA LEU A 325 0.82 11.43 -1.75
C LEU A 325 -0.58 12.03 -1.76
N GLY A 326 -1.29 11.89 -2.87
CA GLY A 326 -2.69 12.26 -3.02
C GLY A 326 -3.46 11.19 -3.78
N ASN A 327 -4.68 10.90 -3.32
CA ASN A 327 -5.61 10.00 -4.02
C ASN A 327 -7.00 10.58 -3.96
N ALA A 328 -7.76 10.43 -5.02
CA ALA A 328 -9.16 10.81 -5.09
C ALA A 328 -9.99 9.70 -5.75
N GLU A 329 -11.14 9.38 -5.17
CA GLU A 329 -12.05 8.35 -5.65
C GLU A 329 -13.50 8.86 -5.61
N LEU A 330 -14.27 8.49 -6.64
CA LEU A 330 -15.70 8.63 -6.61
C LEU A 330 -16.32 7.24 -6.43
N ARG A 331 -16.80 6.91 -5.22
CA ARG A 331 -17.34 5.60 -4.84
C ARG A 331 -18.84 5.58 -5.08
N TRP A 332 -19.29 4.78 -6.06
CA TRP A 332 -20.70 4.66 -6.41
C TRP A 332 -21.21 3.24 -6.13
N HIS A 333 -21.99 3.08 -5.06
CA HIS A 333 -22.69 1.84 -4.70
C HIS A 333 -23.99 1.75 -5.50
N PHE A 334 -23.92 1.12 -6.68
CA PHE A 334 -25.04 1.14 -7.63
C PHE A 334 -26.03 -0.01 -7.44
N LEU A 335 -25.67 -1.09 -6.72
CA LEU A 335 -26.52 -2.24 -6.49
C LEU A 335 -26.36 -2.79 -5.08
N ASP A 336 -27.50 -3.00 -4.38
CA ASP A 336 -27.57 -3.74 -3.13
C ASP A 336 -28.44 -4.97 -3.31
N PHE A 337 -28.01 -6.11 -2.76
CA PHE A 337 -28.77 -7.34 -2.80
C PHE A 337 -28.44 -8.24 -1.60
N GLN A 338 -29.27 -9.26 -1.38
CA GLN A 338 -29.04 -10.28 -0.35
C GLN A 338 -28.86 -11.64 -1.01
N PHE A 339 -27.80 -12.34 -0.64
CA PHE A 339 -27.49 -13.67 -1.13
C PHE A 339 -26.82 -14.50 -0.03
N ILE A 340 -27.25 -15.76 0.13
CA ILE A 340 -26.76 -16.70 1.17
C ILE A 340 -26.73 -16.04 2.56
N ASN A 341 -27.85 -15.41 2.94
CA ASN A 341 -28.00 -14.72 4.23
C ASN A 341 -26.91 -13.69 4.53
N GLN A 342 -26.37 -13.03 3.50
CA GLN A 342 -25.40 -11.94 3.59
C GLN A 342 -25.94 -10.71 2.84
N ASN A 343 -25.54 -9.52 3.28
CA ASN A 343 -25.79 -8.26 2.58
C ASN A 343 -24.65 -8.01 1.59
N TRP A 344 -24.99 -7.80 0.34
CA TRP A 344 -24.02 -7.57 -0.74
C TRP A 344 -24.25 -6.23 -1.41
N GLN A 345 -23.17 -5.60 -1.81
CA GLN A 345 -23.18 -4.37 -2.60
C GLN A 345 -22.20 -4.49 -3.75
N LEU A 346 -22.53 -3.87 -4.89
CA LEU A 346 -21.61 -3.65 -5.98
C LEU A 346 -21.33 -2.15 -6.10
N ALA A 347 -20.05 -1.80 -6.22
CA ALA A 347 -19.63 -0.43 -6.37
C ALA A 347 -18.66 -0.24 -7.55
N LEU A 348 -18.72 0.93 -8.17
CA LEU A 348 -17.79 1.42 -9.17
C LEU A 348 -17.00 2.58 -8.55
N SER A 349 -15.68 2.60 -8.76
CA SER A 349 -14.81 3.65 -8.21
C SER A 349 -13.78 4.14 -9.23
N PRO A 350 -14.11 5.14 -10.08
CA PRO A 350 -13.08 5.88 -10.80
C PRO A 350 -12.17 6.62 -9.82
N PHE A 351 -10.88 6.69 -10.16
CA PHE A 351 -9.87 7.26 -9.28
C PHE A 351 -8.80 8.04 -10.04
N PHE A 352 -8.13 8.90 -9.29
CA PHE A 352 -6.92 9.61 -9.67
C PHE A 352 -5.93 9.55 -8.51
N ASP A 353 -4.69 9.14 -8.77
CA ASP A 353 -3.62 9.02 -7.79
C ASP A 353 -2.44 9.88 -8.24
N ALA A 354 -1.78 10.56 -7.29
CA ALA A 354 -0.62 11.40 -7.53
C ALA A 354 0.36 11.33 -6.36
N GLY A 355 1.66 11.52 -6.61
CA GLY A 355 2.68 11.58 -5.56
C GLY A 355 4.03 11.94 -6.11
N MET A 356 4.96 12.30 -5.21
CA MET A 356 6.34 12.63 -5.56
C MET A 356 7.26 12.48 -4.35
N VAL A 357 8.55 12.37 -4.60
CA VAL A 357 9.58 12.50 -3.56
C VAL A 357 9.76 13.98 -3.23
N ILE A 358 9.66 14.33 -1.94
CA ILE A 358 9.89 15.69 -1.43
C ILE A 358 11.18 15.78 -0.61
N GLN A 359 11.76 14.65 -0.24
CA GLN A 359 13.05 14.57 0.42
C GLN A 359 13.83 13.41 -0.20
N LYS A 360 14.92 13.77 -0.85
CA LYS A 360 15.73 12.83 -1.61
C LYS A 360 16.58 11.95 -0.70
N PHE A 361 16.85 10.74 -1.18
CA PHE A 361 17.71 9.76 -0.53
C PHE A 361 19.04 9.66 -1.29
N ARG A 362 20.16 9.93 -0.59
CA ARG A 362 21.54 9.79 -1.11
C ARG A 362 21.77 10.40 -2.50
N GLU A 363 21.20 11.58 -2.74
CA GLU A 363 21.34 12.28 -4.02
C GLU A 363 22.82 12.55 -4.37
N THR A 364 23.61 12.97 -3.39
CA THR A 364 25.03 13.26 -3.59
C THR A 364 25.81 12.02 -4.01
N GLU A 365 25.55 10.88 -3.40
CA GLU A 365 26.17 9.60 -3.75
C GLU A 365 25.77 9.16 -5.16
N MET A 366 24.51 9.36 -5.56
CA MET A 366 24.05 9.06 -6.92
C MET A 366 24.73 9.94 -7.96
N MET A 367 24.80 11.25 -7.71
CA MET A 367 25.46 12.21 -8.62
C MET A 367 26.96 11.97 -8.73
N ASN A 368 27.65 11.62 -7.64
CA ASN A 368 29.05 11.33 -7.64
C ASN A 368 29.40 10.05 -8.40
N ALA A 369 28.55 9.02 -8.27
CA ALA A 369 28.72 7.77 -9.01
C ALA A 369 28.73 7.97 -10.52
N ASP A 370 27.95 8.91 -11.04
CA ASP A 370 27.92 9.23 -12.47
C ASP A 370 29.12 10.11 -12.89
N ASN A 371 29.69 10.91 -11.97
CA ASN A 371 30.82 11.81 -12.25
C ASN A 371 32.19 11.14 -12.19
N ASP A 372 32.32 9.99 -11.54
CA ASP A 372 33.61 9.30 -11.34
C ASP A 372 34.12 8.55 -12.59
N GLY A 373 33.54 8.85 -13.76
CA GLY A 373 34.05 8.37 -15.04
C GLY A 373 33.90 6.88 -15.29
N ILE A 374 33.10 6.20 -14.49
CA ILE A 374 32.56 4.88 -14.83
C ILE A 374 31.44 5.11 -15.85
N ILE A 375 31.80 5.72 -16.95
CA ILE A 375 30.95 5.89 -18.11
C ILE A 375 30.77 4.48 -18.71
N LEU A 376 29.83 3.77 -18.23
CA LEU A 376 29.19 2.76 -19.06
C LEU A 376 28.44 3.58 -20.12
N HIS A 377 28.99 3.68 -21.33
CA HIS A 377 28.49 4.46 -22.46
C HIS A 377 27.07 4.07 -22.92
N ASP A 378 26.34 3.39 -22.11
CA ASP A 378 24.99 2.95 -22.35
C ASP A 378 24.11 3.56 -21.25
N HIS A 379 23.37 4.62 -21.56
CA HIS A 379 22.47 5.35 -20.65
C HIS A 379 21.52 4.43 -19.85
N ALA A 380 21.34 3.19 -20.29
CA ALA A 380 20.56 2.16 -19.62
C ALA A 380 21.17 1.70 -18.28
N PHE A 381 22.44 1.99 -18.01
CA PHE A 381 23.15 1.56 -16.79
C PHE A 381 23.53 2.73 -15.87
N ASP A 382 23.16 3.94 -16.23
CA ASP A 382 23.43 5.12 -15.41
C ASP A 382 22.64 5.02 -14.10
N SER A 383 23.27 5.41 -12.99
CA SER A 383 22.62 5.44 -11.66
C SER A 383 21.74 6.68 -11.49
N TYR A 384 21.97 7.71 -12.27
CA TYR A 384 21.33 9.02 -12.23
C TYR A 384 20.93 9.46 -13.65
N SER A 385 19.67 9.84 -13.83
CA SER A 385 19.14 10.18 -15.16
C SER A 385 19.43 11.61 -15.62
N GLY A 386 19.79 12.51 -14.68
CA GLY A 386 19.84 13.96 -14.92
C GLY A 386 18.46 14.64 -14.97
N GLU A 387 17.39 13.89 -14.96
CA GLU A 387 16.02 14.42 -14.90
C GLU A 387 15.70 14.96 -13.50
N LYS A 388 14.80 15.94 -13.42
CA LYS A 388 14.30 16.42 -12.13
C LYS A 388 13.13 15.59 -11.67
N GLU A 389 13.13 15.25 -10.39
CA GLU A 389 11.96 14.69 -9.73
C GLU A 389 10.75 15.62 -9.88
N SER A 390 9.61 15.06 -10.19
CA SER A 390 8.38 15.78 -10.39
C SER A 390 7.15 14.89 -10.05
N LEU A 391 5.95 15.43 -10.24
CA LEU A 391 4.73 14.74 -9.87
C LEU A 391 4.46 13.53 -10.75
N HIS A 392 4.45 12.35 -10.15
CA HIS A 392 3.97 11.11 -10.76
C HIS A 392 2.45 11.05 -10.65
N MET A 393 1.76 10.65 -11.71
CA MET A 393 0.30 10.64 -11.77
C MET A 393 -0.24 9.40 -12.45
N SER A 394 -1.40 8.94 -11.98
CA SER A 394 -2.13 7.85 -12.62
C SER A 394 -3.64 8.02 -12.49
N ALA A 395 -4.37 7.39 -13.39
CA ALA A 395 -5.83 7.37 -13.37
C ALA A 395 -6.37 5.98 -13.71
N GLY A 396 -7.59 5.71 -13.27
CA GLY A 396 -8.21 4.42 -13.52
C GLY A 396 -9.61 4.29 -12.96
N ALA A 397 -10.08 3.05 -12.90
CA ALA A 397 -11.36 2.72 -12.28
C ALA A 397 -11.32 1.33 -11.67
N GLY A 398 -12.16 1.10 -10.65
CA GLY A 398 -12.31 -0.17 -9.99
C GLY A 398 -13.76 -0.61 -9.83
N ILE A 399 -13.96 -1.93 -9.78
CA ILE A 399 -15.22 -2.56 -9.40
C ILE A 399 -15.01 -3.25 -8.06
N LYS A 400 -15.95 -3.05 -7.12
CA LYS A 400 -15.89 -3.63 -5.78
C LYS A 400 -17.12 -4.50 -5.53
N ILE A 401 -16.90 -5.62 -4.89
CA ILE A 401 -17.93 -6.48 -4.31
C ILE A 401 -17.77 -6.38 -2.80
N ILE A 402 -18.81 -5.93 -2.14
CA ILE A 402 -18.79 -5.61 -0.71
C ILE A 402 -19.78 -6.53 0.00
N MET A 403 -19.32 -7.26 1.02
CA MET A 403 -20.15 -8.12 1.85
C MET A 403 -20.21 -7.59 3.28
N ASN A 404 -21.43 -7.38 3.77
CA ASN A 404 -21.72 -6.87 5.12
C ASN A 404 -20.93 -5.58 5.48
N ARG A 405 -20.60 -4.75 4.52
CA ARG A 405 -19.79 -3.51 4.62
C ARG A 405 -18.36 -3.70 5.19
N ASN A 406 -17.99 -4.90 5.58
CA ASN A 406 -16.69 -5.20 6.24
C ASN A 406 -15.71 -5.96 5.36
N MET A 407 -16.19 -6.77 4.44
CA MET A 407 -15.39 -7.52 3.50
C MET A 407 -15.56 -6.93 2.11
N ILE A 408 -14.50 -6.42 1.55
CA ILE A 408 -14.50 -5.76 0.24
C ILE A 408 -13.47 -6.48 -0.61
N LEU A 409 -13.90 -7.04 -1.72
CA LEU A 409 -13.04 -7.54 -2.78
C LEU A 409 -13.11 -6.59 -3.96
N GLY A 410 -11.97 -6.14 -4.47
CA GLY A 410 -11.91 -5.19 -5.56
C GLY A 410 -10.99 -5.62 -6.69
N VAL A 411 -11.36 -5.18 -7.88
CA VAL A 411 -10.50 -5.22 -9.06
C VAL A 411 -10.36 -3.77 -9.53
N ASP A 412 -9.15 -3.24 -9.47
CA ASP A 412 -8.81 -1.92 -9.95
C ASP A 412 -7.96 -2.02 -11.22
N MET A 413 -8.22 -1.19 -12.20
CA MET A 413 -7.37 -1.01 -13.38
C MET A 413 -6.89 0.44 -13.39
N GLY A 414 -5.57 0.61 -13.37
CA GLY A 414 -4.90 1.91 -13.40
C GLY A 414 -3.85 2.00 -14.49
N ARG A 415 -3.58 3.22 -14.92
CA ARG A 415 -2.52 3.53 -15.86
C ARG A 415 -1.79 4.79 -15.43
N ALA A 416 -0.47 4.74 -15.44
CA ALA A 416 0.36 5.92 -15.28
C ALA A 416 0.15 6.89 -16.45
N LEU A 417 0.18 8.19 -16.16
CA LEU A 417 0.03 9.24 -17.18
C LEU A 417 1.38 9.57 -17.83
N ASN A 418 2.50 9.27 -17.16
CA ASN A 418 3.84 9.34 -17.72
C ASN A 418 4.33 7.92 -18.05
N THR A 419 4.90 7.74 -19.22
CA THR A 419 5.44 6.45 -19.69
C THR A 419 6.63 5.95 -18.87
N LEU A 420 7.40 6.86 -18.26
CA LEU A 420 8.50 6.52 -17.35
C LEU A 420 8.03 5.80 -16.07
N ASP A 421 6.77 6.00 -15.67
CA ASP A 421 6.16 5.32 -14.51
C ASP A 421 5.54 3.96 -14.86
N GLY A 422 5.51 3.64 -16.13
CA GLY A 422 4.90 2.45 -16.71
C GLY A 422 4.01 2.78 -17.91
N ASN A 423 4.09 1.97 -18.95
CA ASN A 423 3.38 2.20 -20.21
C ASN A 423 2.17 1.28 -20.41
N LYS A 424 1.90 0.39 -19.46
CA LYS A 424 0.84 -0.63 -19.55
C LYS A 424 -0.28 -0.34 -18.55
N ASN A 425 -1.50 -0.77 -18.90
CA ASN A 425 -2.57 -0.86 -17.93
C ASN A 425 -2.23 -1.93 -16.88
N LYS A 426 -2.30 -1.56 -15.61
CA LYS A 426 -2.06 -2.48 -14.50
C LYS A 426 -3.37 -2.87 -13.86
N ILE A 427 -3.55 -4.15 -13.58
CA ILE A 427 -4.71 -4.71 -12.92
C ILE A 427 -4.29 -5.17 -11.53
N PHE A 428 -5.05 -4.73 -10.53
CA PHE A 428 -4.85 -5.07 -9.14
C PHE A 428 -6.11 -5.74 -8.59
N VAL A 429 -5.93 -6.91 -8.00
CA VAL A 429 -6.98 -7.60 -7.27
C VAL A 429 -6.62 -7.57 -5.80
N GLY A 430 -7.48 -7.02 -4.97
CA GLY A 430 -7.16 -6.82 -3.56
C GLY A 430 -8.39 -6.71 -2.67
N PHE A 431 -8.11 -6.73 -1.37
CA PHE A 431 -9.10 -6.54 -0.33
C PHE A 431 -9.11 -5.09 0.14
N ASN A 432 -10.29 -4.58 0.44
CA ASN A 432 -10.61 -3.23 0.88
C ASN A 432 -10.43 -2.15 -0.22
N TYR A 433 -10.90 -0.95 0.08
CA TYR A 433 -10.45 0.25 -0.61
C TYR A 433 -9.01 0.55 -0.20
N ILE A 434 -8.28 1.32 -1.02
CA ILE A 434 -6.89 1.67 -0.68
C ILE A 434 -6.79 2.68 0.47
N PHE A 435 -7.89 3.36 0.78
CA PHE A 435 -7.99 4.25 1.95
C PHE A 435 -9.42 4.40 2.47
#